data_e8f355fa49a605f06528009a0bdd5057
#
_entry.id   e8f355fa49a605f06528009a0bdd5057
#
_cell.length_a   1.000
_cell.length_b   1.000
_cell.length_c   1.000
_cell.angle_alpha   90.00
_cell.angle_beta   90.00
_cell.angle_gamma   90.00
#
_symmetry.space_group_name_H-M   'P 1'
#
loop_
_entity.id
_entity.type
_entity.pdbx_description
1 polymer ?
#
loop_
_entity_poly.entity_id
_entity_poly.type
_entity_poly.pdbx_seq_one_letter_code
_entity_poly.pdbx_strand_id
1 'polypeptide(L)'
;AASDVYKRQMENIAESYDGLLADRIKPQVIDPSLTTNDLASGYRREDFEAFVRAIHSALALISEEGSTNSTWRKIFGNRFPAGSRNGSALSPAYLSTAAALSVLHRKTPPWPMACQRPGVIVVADVTYPDGKRERITTNDRVIPKKCEIDYKVLRPLSLATAKVKWQVVNTGAEAQAANQPRGEFNDSDTERGGRHESTAYRGRHYVQCFLIKNGRCVARSKEFFINVE
;
A
#
# COMPACT_ATOMS: atom_id res chain seq x y z
N ALA A 1 -0.54 2.45 -19.88
CA ALA A 1 -0.89 1.11 -19.35
C ALA A 1 -0.04 0.78 -18.13
N ALA A 2 -0.32 -0.36 -17.42
CA ALA A 2 0.47 -0.76 -16.25
C ALA A 2 1.97 -0.92 -16.56
N SER A 3 2.30 -1.38 -17.77
CA SER A 3 3.67 -1.52 -18.27
C SER A 3 4.47 -0.21 -18.28
N ASP A 4 3.81 0.92 -18.56
CA ASP A 4 4.48 2.23 -18.60
C ASP A 4 4.82 2.74 -17.20
N VAL A 5 4.01 2.34 -16.20
CA VAL A 5 4.28 2.67 -14.80
C VAL A 5 5.55 1.96 -14.32
N TYR A 6 5.70 0.66 -14.61
CA TYR A 6 6.91 -0.08 -14.24
C TYR A 6 8.15 0.46 -14.94
N LYS A 7 8.04 0.76 -16.23
CA LYS A 7 9.16 1.37 -16.98
C LYS A 7 9.62 2.68 -16.33
N ARG A 8 8.69 3.61 -16.04
CA ARG A 8 9.01 4.88 -15.36
C ARG A 8 9.61 4.68 -13.97
N GLN A 9 9.13 3.69 -13.21
CA GLN A 9 9.71 3.38 -11.90
C GLN A 9 11.15 2.92 -12.03
N MET A 10 11.47 2.07 -13.01
CA MET A 10 12.82 1.61 -13.28
C MET A 10 13.74 2.76 -13.74
N GLU A 11 13.24 3.65 -14.61
CA GLU A 11 13.95 4.86 -15.04
C GLU A 11 14.28 5.76 -13.85
N ASN A 12 13.30 6.05 -12.98
CA ASN A 12 13.52 6.86 -11.79
C ASN A 12 14.49 6.23 -10.79
N ILE A 13 14.46 4.89 -10.62
CA ILE A 13 15.41 4.18 -9.77
C ILE A 13 16.81 4.26 -10.36
N ALA A 14 16.98 3.97 -11.65
CA ALA A 14 18.27 4.04 -12.33
C ALA A 14 18.88 5.45 -12.18
N GLU A 15 18.13 6.48 -12.53
CA GLU A 15 18.57 7.88 -12.44
C GLU A 15 18.99 8.27 -11.02
N SER A 16 18.18 7.88 -10.01
CA SER A 16 18.45 8.19 -8.60
C SER A 16 19.72 7.52 -8.09
N TYR A 17 19.98 6.27 -8.49
CA TYR A 17 21.16 5.53 -8.03
C TYR A 17 22.41 5.80 -8.86
N ASP A 18 22.30 6.11 -10.14
CA ASP A 18 23.43 6.46 -10.99
C ASP A 18 24.18 7.68 -10.44
N GLY A 19 23.47 8.72 -9.99
CA GLY A 19 24.07 9.88 -9.35
C GLY A 19 24.85 9.53 -8.09
N LEU A 20 24.26 8.74 -7.20
CA LEU A 20 24.90 8.31 -5.96
C LEU A 20 26.15 7.43 -6.21
N LEU A 21 26.07 6.53 -7.19
CA LEU A 21 27.19 5.65 -7.54
C LEU A 21 28.32 6.39 -8.26
N ALA A 22 28.00 7.40 -9.08
CA ALA A 22 28.99 8.26 -9.72
C ALA A 22 29.83 9.00 -8.68
N ASP A 23 29.20 9.49 -7.61
CA ASP A 23 29.89 10.16 -6.50
C ASP A 23 30.57 9.18 -5.53
N ARG A 24 30.62 7.89 -5.85
CA ARG A 24 31.13 6.81 -5.00
C ARG A 24 30.44 6.69 -3.64
N ILE A 25 29.21 7.14 -3.56
CA ILE A 25 28.38 7.05 -2.36
C ILE A 25 27.65 5.70 -2.36
N LYS A 26 27.78 4.94 -1.27
CA LYS A 26 26.93 3.76 -1.05
C LYS A 26 25.51 4.23 -0.72
N PRO A 27 24.48 3.81 -1.46
CA PRO A 27 23.12 4.12 -1.11
C PRO A 27 22.76 3.64 0.29
N GLN A 28 22.02 4.45 1.04
CA GLN A 28 21.50 4.13 2.35
C GLN A 28 19.98 4.02 2.29
N VAL A 29 19.43 3.02 2.95
CA VAL A 29 17.99 2.84 3.13
C VAL A 29 17.69 2.99 4.61
N ILE A 30 17.45 4.22 5.03
CA ILE A 30 17.24 4.54 6.43
C ILE A 30 15.85 4.10 6.88
N ASP A 31 15.79 3.34 7.98
CA ASP A 31 14.54 2.99 8.64
C ASP A 31 13.86 4.26 9.18
N PRO A 32 12.65 4.59 8.71
CA PRO A 32 11.98 5.80 9.14
C PRO A 32 11.56 5.79 10.62
N SER A 33 11.52 4.62 11.25
CA SER A 33 11.19 4.47 12.67
C SER A 33 12.43 4.52 13.56
N LEU A 34 13.60 4.20 13.01
CA LEU A 34 14.89 4.21 13.69
C LEU A 34 15.96 4.78 12.76
N THR A 35 16.13 6.10 12.78
CA THR A 35 16.97 6.85 11.81
C THR A 35 18.47 6.47 11.86
N THR A 36 18.91 5.75 12.87
CA THR A 36 20.27 5.20 12.98
C THR A 36 20.40 3.84 12.29
N ASN A 37 19.29 3.22 11.86
CA ASN A 37 19.27 1.90 11.24
C ASN A 37 19.26 2.03 9.71
N ASP A 38 20.36 1.69 9.09
CA ASP A 38 20.47 1.55 7.64
C ASP A 38 20.10 0.10 7.22
N LEU A 39 18.93 -0.08 6.66
CA LEU A 39 18.43 -1.37 6.18
C LEU A 39 19.27 -1.94 5.04
N ALA A 40 20.08 -1.11 4.38
CA ALA A 40 21.02 -1.52 3.35
C ALA A 40 22.44 -1.77 3.90
N SER A 41 22.64 -1.73 5.23
CA SER A 41 23.97 -1.88 5.83
C SER A 41 24.67 -3.20 5.47
N GLY A 42 23.92 -4.27 5.28
CA GLY A 42 24.42 -5.59 4.89
C GLY A 42 24.79 -5.74 3.40
N TYR A 43 24.42 -4.78 2.56
CA TYR A 43 24.74 -4.81 1.14
C TYR A 43 26.02 -4.03 0.87
N ARG A 44 26.86 -4.52 -0.05
CA ARG A 44 28.06 -3.85 -0.50
C ARG A 44 27.72 -2.91 -1.64
N ARG A 45 28.63 -1.99 -1.96
CA ARG A 45 28.49 -1.08 -3.09
C ARG A 45 28.31 -1.83 -4.40
N GLU A 46 29.08 -2.92 -4.61
CA GLU A 46 29.04 -3.75 -5.81
C GLU A 46 27.65 -4.39 -6.03
N ASP A 47 26.91 -4.66 -4.96
CA ASP A 47 25.55 -5.19 -5.02
C ASP A 47 24.60 -4.14 -5.60
N PHE A 48 24.74 -2.88 -5.21
CA PHE A 48 23.97 -1.76 -5.80
C PHE A 48 24.37 -1.50 -7.25
N GLU A 49 25.66 -1.54 -7.59
CA GLU A 49 26.11 -1.41 -8.99
C GLU A 49 25.56 -2.54 -9.86
N ALA A 50 25.53 -3.77 -9.35
CA ALA A 50 24.94 -4.90 -10.06
C ALA A 50 23.43 -4.71 -10.26
N PHE A 51 22.73 -4.20 -9.25
CA PHE A 51 21.30 -3.90 -9.31
C PHE A 51 20.99 -2.82 -10.36
N VAL A 52 21.73 -1.71 -10.38
CA VAL A 52 21.54 -0.63 -11.35
C VAL A 52 21.86 -1.11 -12.77
N ARG A 53 22.93 -1.90 -12.96
CA ARG A 53 23.23 -2.52 -14.26
C ARG A 53 22.09 -3.42 -14.74
N ALA A 54 21.47 -4.20 -13.85
CA ALA A 54 20.33 -5.03 -14.20
C ALA A 54 19.11 -4.19 -14.64
N ILE A 55 18.87 -3.05 -13.98
CA ILE A 55 17.81 -2.11 -14.39
C ILE A 55 18.10 -1.53 -15.77
N HIS A 56 19.31 -1.05 -16.04
CA HIS A 56 19.70 -0.54 -17.37
C HIS A 56 19.53 -1.60 -18.46
N SER A 57 19.95 -2.85 -18.19
CA SER A 57 19.77 -3.96 -19.13
C SER A 57 18.29 -4.23 -19.41
N ALA A 58 17.45 -4.15 -18.39
CA ALA A 58 16.01 -4.33 -18.53
C ALA A 58 15.36 -3.20 -19.35
N LEU A 59 15.77 -1.94 -19.11
CA LEU A 59 15.30 -0.78 -19.86
C LEU A 59 15.71 -0.85 -21.33
N ALA A 60 16.95 -1.28 -21.62
CA ALA A 60 17.42 -1.51 -22.98
C ALA A 60 16.57 -2.56 -23.70
N LEU A 61 16.30 -3.70 -23.04
CA LEU A 61 15.46 -4.76 -23.58
C LEU A 61 14.02 -4.28 -23.87
N ILE A 62 13.45 -3.47 -22.97
CA ILE A 62 12.12 -2.85 -23.18
C ILE A 62 12.14 -1.88 -24.37
N SER A 63 13.24 -1.15 -24.55
CA SER A 63 13.40 -0.24 -25.69
C SER A 63 13.47 -0.97 -27.03
N GLU A 64 14.13 -2.13 -27.08
CA GLU A 64 14.30 -2.94 -28.29
C GLU A 64 13.04 -3.76 -28.63
N GLU A 65 12.47 -4.45 -27.67
CA GLU A 65 11.38 -5.41 -27.87
C GLU A 65 9.99 -4.85 -27.55
N GLY A 66 9.93 -3.65 -27.00
CA GLY A 66 8.70 -3.08 -26.47
C GLY A 66 8.31 -3.63 -25.10
N SER A 67 7.35 -2.95 -24.46
CA SER A 67 6.85 -3.29 -23.13
C SER A 67 5.78 -4.40 -23.22
N THR A 68 6.17 -5.60 -23.64
CA THR A 68 5.28 -6.76 -23.81
C THR A 68 5.36 -7.73 -22.62
N ASN A 69 4.36 -8.60 -22.47
CA ASN A 69 4.42 -9.66 -21.45
C ASN A 69 5.61 -10.60 -21.65
N SER A 70 6.03 -10.81 -22.90
CA SER A 70 7.21 -11.62 -23.22
C SER A 70 8.47 -10.95 -22.70
N THR A 71 8.63 -9.64 -22.94
CA THR A 71 9.77 -8.83 -22.48
C THR A 71 9.85 -8.82 -20.96
N TRP A 72 8.71 -8.61 -20.26
CA TRP A 72 8.65 -8.64 -18.81
C TRP A 72 9.01 -10.00 -18.21
N ARG A 73 8.66 -11.10 -18.90
CA ARG A 73 9.08 -12.44 -18.47
C ARG A 73 10.57 -12.68 -18.65
N LYS A 74 11.21 -12.08 -19.66
CA LYS A 74 12.67 -12.13 -19.80
C LYS A 74 13.36 -11.38 -18.66
N ILE A 75 12.80 -10.26 -18.21
CA ILE A 75 13.35 -9.45 -17.13
C ILE A 75 13.14 -10.11 -15.75
N PHE A 76 11.92 -10.54 -15.43
CA PHE A 76 11.55 -11.02 -14.09
C PHE A 76 11.39 -12.55 -14.00
N GLY A 77 11.66 -13.25 -15.10
CA GLY A 77 11.53 -14.70 -15.17
C GLY A 77 10.10 -15.18 -15.49
N ASN A 78 10.00 -16.48 -15.76
CA ASN A 78 8.75 -17.11 -16.22
C ASN A 78 7.58 -17.05 -15.23
N ARG A 79 7.84 -16.72 -13.97
CA ARG A 79 6.83 -16.52 -12.93
C ARG A 79 6.19 -15.13 -12.96
N PHE A 80 6.68 -14.21 -13.79
CA PHE A 80 6.05 -12.91 -13.96
C PHE A 80 4.64 -13.11 -14.52
N PRO A 81 3.59 -12.52 -13.92
CA PRO A 81 2.21 -12.78 -14.30
C PRO A 81 1.98 -12.45 -15.77
N ALA A 82 1.49 -13.42 -16.50
CA ALA A 82 0.95 -13.19 -17.83
C ALA A 82 -0.30 -12.34 -17.67
N GLY A 83 -0.37 -11.20 -18.33
CA GLY A 83 -1.62 -10.48 -18.45
C GLY A 83 -2.66 -11.43 -19.04
N SER A 84 -3.74 -11.68 -18.31
CA SER A 84 -4.86 -12.48 -18.82
C SER A 84 -5.42 -11.81 -20.07
N ARG A 85 -5.48 -12.55 -21.18
CA ARG A 85 -6.13 -12.10 -22.42
C ARG A 85 -7.64 -11.95 -22.31
N ASN A 86 -8.23 -12.52 -21.28
CA ASN A 86 -9.64 -12.38 -20.94
C ASN A 86 -9.70 -11.50 -19.70
N GLY A 87 -10.43 -10.40 -19.74
CA GLY A 87 -10.58 -9.37 -18.70
C GLY A 87 -10.96 -9.84 -17.30
N SER A 88 -10.41 -10.95 -16.85
CA SER A 88 -10.49 -11.52 -15.53
C SER A 88 -9.26 -11.12 -14.74
N ALA A 89 -9.49 -10.19 -13.83
CA ALA A 89 -8.77 -9.91 -12.60
C ALA A 89 -7.25 -10.20 -12.62
N LEU A 90 -6.47 -9.12 -12.71
CA LEU A 90 -5.12 -9.10 -12.13
C LEU A 90 -5.20 -9.72 -10.74
N SER A 91 -4.31 -10.70 -10.46
CA SER A 91 -4.19 -11.29 -9.13
C SER A 91 -4.15 -10.17 -8.07
N PRO A 92 -4.95 -10.23 -7.00
CA PRO A 92 -5.12 -9.16 -6.03
C PRO A 92 -3.81 -8.64 -5.40
N ALA A 93 -2.75 -9.42 -5.45
CA ALA A 93 -1.45 -9.12 -4.86
C ALA A 93 -0.73 -7.88 -5.45
N TYR A 94 -1.16 -7.35 -6.59
CA TYR A 94 -0.48 -6.22 -7.26
C TYR A 94 -1.33 -4.97 -7.47
N LEU A 95 -2.51 -4.90 -6.86
CA LEU A 95 -3.20 -3.62 -6.74
C LEU A 95 -2.47 -2.80 -5.67
N SER A 96 -1.40 -2.15 -6.12
CA SER A 96 -0.61 -1.22 -5.31
C SER A 96 -1.49 -0.09 -4.75
N THR A 97 -0.94 0.66 -3.81
CA THR A 97 -1.49 1.94 -3.30
C THR A 97 -2.04 2.84 -4.42
N ALA A 98 -1.46 2.79 -5.62
CA ALA A 98 -1.94 3.52 -6.80
C ALA A 98 -3.35 3.10 -7.26
N ALA A 99 -3.69 1.81 -7.17
CA ALA A 99 -5.05 1.34 -7.49
C ALA A 99 -6.08 1.80 -6.44
N ALA A 100 -5.67 1.87 -5.16
CA ALA A 100 -6.51 2.42 -4.11
C ALA A 100 -6.77 3.94 -4.29
N LEU A 101 -5.83 4.66 -4.91
CA LEU A 101 -5.98 6.08 -5.24
C LEU A 101 -6.92 6.34 -6.42
N SER A 102 -7.14 5.37 -7.29
CA SER A 102 -8.01 5.47 -8.48
C SER A 102 -9.47 5.12 -8.24
N VAL A 103 -9.86 4.80 -7.02
CA VAL A 103 -11.25 4.46 -6.68
C VAL A 103 -12.10 5.73 -6.68
N LEU A 104 -13.00 5.85 -7.66
CA LEU A 104 -13.77 7.06 -7.94
C LEU A 104 -14.62 7.57 -6.76
N HIS A 105 -15.10 6.69 -5.90
CA HIS A 105 -15.93 7.06 -4.75
C HIS A 105 -15.11 7.43 -3.49
N ARG A 106 -13.77 7.28 -3.54
CA ARG A 106 -12.89 7.71 -2.47
C ARG A 106 -12.83 9.23 -2.39
N LYS A 107 -13.24 9.81 -1.27
CA LYS A 107 -13.14 11.26 -1.05
C LYS A 107 -11.71 11.68 -0.74
N THR A 108 -11.35 12.84 -1.25
CA THR A 108 -10.07 13.48 -0.91
C THR A 108 -10.12 14.02 0.52
N PRO A 109 -9.04 13.87 1.32
CA PRO A 109 -8.98 14.42 2.66
C PRO A 109 -9.23 15.95 2.65
N PRO A 110 -10.20 16.44 3.45
CA PRO A 110 -10.53 17.86 3.47
C PRO A 110 -9.55 18.70 4.31
N TRP A 111 -8.65 18.04 5.03
CA TRP A 111 -7.68 18.71 5.91
C TRP A 111 -6.37 18.97 5.17
N PRO A 112 -5.75 20.16 5.36
CA PRO A 112 -4.39 20.40 4.89
C PRO A 112 -3.43 19.34 5.47
N MET A 113 -2.62 18.74 4.59
CA MET A 113 -1.67 17.71 4.97
C MET A 113 -0.40 18.34 5.54
N ALA A 114 -0.15 18.10 6.83
CA ALA A 114 1.11 18.49 7.49
C ALA A 114 2.12 17.33 7.55
N CYS A 115 1.71 16.11 7.11
CA CYS A 115 2.58 14.94 7.02
C CYS A 115 2.76 14.52 5.56
N GLN A 116 4.01 14.28 5.16
CA GLN A 116 4.32 13.79 3.79
C GLN A 116 4.28 12.25 3.71
N ARG A 117 4.62 11.56 4.80
CA ARG A 117 4.73 10.10 4.87
C ARG A 117 3.77 9.51 5.90
N PRO A 118 3.41 8.21 5.77
CA PRO A 118 2.70 7.51 6.81
C PRO A 118 3.48 7.57 8.13
N GLY A 119 2.80 7.94 9.22
CA GLY A 119 3.42 8.11 10.54
C GLY A 119 2.73 7.30 11.65
N VAL A 120 1.71 6.47 11.28
CA VAL A 120 1.00 5.59 12.22
C VAL A 120 0.68 4.27 11.55
N ILE A 121 0.52 3.23 12.36
CA ILE A 121 0.25 1.86 11.92
C ILE A 121 -1.18 1.49 12.29
N VAL A 122 -1.88 0.82 11.38
CA VAL A 122 -3.18 0.20 11.64
C VAL A 122 -2.97 -1.29 11.87
N VAL A 123 -3.67 -1.83 12.86
CA VAL A 123 -3.82 -3.27 13.11
C VAL A 123 -5.29 -3.60 13.19
N ALA A 124 -5.67 -4.84 12.88
CA ALA A 124 -7.03 -5.32 12.93
C ALA A 124 -7.15 -6.54 13.87
N ASP A 125 -8.03 -6.46 14.84
CA ASP A 125 -8.46 -7.63 15.61
C ASP A 125 -9.73 -8.17 14.97
N VAL A 126 -9.66 -9.35 14.38
CA VAL A 126 -10.76 -10.01 13.66
C VAL A 126 -11.40 -11.06 14.56
N THR A 127 -12.73 -11.00 14.67
CA THR A 127 -13.54 -12.05 15.29
C THR A 127 -14.29 -12.78 14.16
N TYR A 128 -14.01 -14.06 14.02
CA TYR A 128 -14.64 -14.94 13.04
C TYR A 128 -16.04 -15.39 13.50
N PRO A 129 -16.91 -15.87 12.59
CA PRO A 129 -18.25 -16.33 12.94
C PRO A 129 -18.28 -17.50 13.95
N ASP A 130 -17.22 -18.28 14.02
CA ASP A 130 -17.03 -19.37 14.99
C ASP A 130 -16.52 -18.89 16.36
N GLY A 131 -16.34 -17.58 16.55
CA GLY A 131 -15.82 -16.98 17.77
C GLY A 131 -14.30 -16.94 17.88
N LYS A 132 -13.57 -17.53 16.93
CA LYS A 132 -12.10 -17.42 16.87
C LYS A 132 -11.69 -15.95 16.71
N ARG A 133 -10.58 -15.59 17.34
CA ARG A 133 -10.01 -14.24 17.24
C ARG A 133 -8.58 -14.30 16.69
N GLU A 134 -8.27 -13.36 15.83
CA GLU A 134 -6.94 -13.22 15.24
C GLU A 134 -6.56 -11.76 15.12
N ARG A 135 -5.29 -11.43 15.42
CA ARG A 135 -4.75 -10.10 15.13
C ARG A 135 -4.03 -10.11 13.79
N ILE A 136 -4.45 -9.22 12.92
CA ILE A 136 -3.86 -9.02 11.59
C ILE A 136 -3.05 -7.73 11.61
N THR A 137 -1.79 -7.82 11.23
CA THR A 137 -0.85 -6.69 11.16
C THR A 137 -0.34 -6.44 9.75
N THR A 138 -0.66 -7.34 8.81
CA THR A 138 -0.20 -7.32 7.41
C THR A 138 -1.36 -7.10 6.47
N ASN A 139 -1.07 -6.46 5.33
CA ASN A 139 -2.06 -6.24 4.27
C ASN A 139 -2.46 -7.55 3.56
N ASP A 140 -3.61 -7.46 2.86
CA ASP A 140 -4.11 -8.49 1.94
C ASP A 140 -4.45 -9.84 2.59
N ARG A 141 -4.74 -9.84 3.89
CA ARG A 141 -5.27 -11.03 4.57
C ARG A 141 -6.63 -11.39 3.98
N VAL A 142 -6.81 -12.66 3.67
CA VAL A 142 -8.09 -13.23 3.22
C VAL A 142 -8.90 -13.65 4.44
N ILE A 143 -10.14 -13.20 4.53
CA ILE A 143 -11.10 -13.58 5.58
C ILE A 143 -12.49 -13.80 4.99
N PRO A 144 -13.34 -14.64 5.62
CA PRO A 144 -14.68 -14.87 5.13
C PRO A 144 -15.62 -13.69 5.45
N LYS A 145 -16.81 -13.71 4.87
CA LYS A 145 -17.92 -12.85 5.27
C LYS A 145 -18.34 -13.11 6.71
N LYS A 146 -19.06 -12.15 7.31
CA LYS A 146 -19.62 -12.19 8.67
C LYS A 146 -18.54 -12.21 9.77
N CYS A 147 -17.35 -11.75 9.48
CA CYS A 147 -16.37 -11.39 10.50
C CYS A 147 -16.63 -10.00 11.04
N GLU A 148 -16.36 -9.79 12.32
CA GLU A 148 -16.27 -8.48 12.95
C GLU A 148 -14.81 -8.05 13.05
N ILE A 149 -14.53 -6.79 12.75
CA ILE A 149 -13.15 -6.26 12.69
C ILE A 149 -13.07 -5.01 13.54
N ASP A 150 -12.20 -5.04 14.54
CA ASP A 150 -11.83 -3.89 15.36
C ASP A 150 -10.47 -3.34 14.88
N TYR A 151 -10.50 -2.29 14.08
CA TYR A 151 -9.28 -1.59 13.68
C TYR A 151 -8.77 -0.70 14.81
N LYS A 152 -7.47 -0.75 15.04
CA LYS A 152 -6.76 0.04 16.05
C LYS A 152 -5.61 0.78 15.41
N VAL A 153 -5.39 2.02 15.85
CA VAL A 153 -4.24 2.81 15.43
C VAL A 153 -3.14 2.77 16.49
N LEU A 154 -1.96 2.31 16.11
CA LEU A 154 -0.76 2.42 16.91
C LEU A 154 -0.10 3.76 16.60
N ARG A 155 -0.04 4.62 17.60
CA ARG A 155 0.44 6.00 17.47
C ARG A 155 1.39 6.39 18.61
N PRO A 156 2.36 7.30 18.34
CA PRO A 156 3.22 7.85 19.39
C PRO A 156 2.40 8.63 20.43
N LEU A 157 2.89 8.69 21.67
CA LEU A 157 2.26 9.46 22.75
C LEU A 157 2.11 10.95 22.41
N SER A 158 3.03 11.52 21.63
CA SER A 158 2.95 12.91 21.13
C SER A 158 1.70 13.21 20.27
N LEU A 159 1.08 12.16 19.72
CA LEU A 159 -0.16 12.25 18.94
C LEU A 159 -1.39 11.71 19.68
N ALA A 160 -1.28 11.44 20.98
CA ALA A 160 -2.39 10.88 21.78
C ALA A 160 -3.62 11.78 21.79
N THR A 161 -3.45 13.11 21.75
CA THR A 161 -4.54 14.11 21.74
C THR A 161 -5.08 14.43 20.34
N ALA A 162 -4.51 13.85 19.28
CA ALA A 162 -5.01 14.06 17.93
C ALA A 162 -6.35 13.34 17.74
N LYS A 163 -7.32 14.02 17.10
CA LYS A 163 -8.60 13.42 16.71
C LYS A 163 -8.36 12.39 15.62
N VAL A 164 -8.90 11.18 15.79
CA VAL A 164 -8.78 10.11 14.81
C VAL A 164 -9.95 10.16 13.84
N LYS A 165 -9.67 10.13 12.55
CA LYS A 165 -10.65 9.98 11.49
C LYS A 165 -10.30 8.75 10.66
N TRP A 166 -11.34 8.03 10.24
CA TRP A 166 -11.22 6.83 9.44
C TRP A 166 -11.86 7.03 8.07
N GLN A 167 -11.23 6.52 7.05
CA GLN A 167 -11.82 6.36 5.73
C GLN A 167 -11.90 4.86 5.44
N VAL A 168 -13.11 4.36 5.20
CA VAL A 168 -13.39 2.98 4.85
C VAL A 168 -13.84 2.95 3.41
N VAL A 169 -13.21 2.12 2.59
CA VAL A 169 -13.49 2.04 1.16
C VAL A 169 -13.79 0.58 0.80
N ASN A 170 -15.00 0.35 0.37
CA ASN A 170 -15.43 -0.94 -0.14
C ASN A 170 -15.23 -0.98 -1.66
N THR A 171 -14.66 -2.07 -2.14
CA THR A 171 -14.50 -2.32 -3.57
C THR A 171 -15.13 -3.66 -3.94
N GLY A 172 -15.37 -3.86 -5.23
CA GLY A 172 -15.97 -5.09 -5.75
C GLY A 172 -17.44 -4.96 -6.12
N ALA A 173 -17.90 -5.89 -6.94
CA ALA A 173 -19.23 -5.86 -7.54
C ALA A 173 -20.36 -5.94 -6.52
N GLU A 174 -20.19 -6.71 -5.45
CA GLU A 174 -21.21 -6.85 -4.40
C GLU A 174 -21.44 -5.55 -3.64
N ALA A 175 -20.36 -4.83 -3.25
CA ALA A 175 -20.48 -3.54 -2.58
C ALA A 175 -21.13 -2.48 -3.48
N GLN A 176 -20.81 -2.51 -4.78
CA GLN A 176 -21.44 -1.63 -5.77
C GLN A 176 -22.93 -1.95 -5.96
N ALA A 177 -23.29 -3.22 -6.11
CA ALA A 177 -24.67 -3.66 -6.26
C ALA A 177 -25.54 -3.31 -5.03
N ALA A 178 -24.93 -3.37 -3.84
CA ALA A 178 -25.58 -2.98 -2.58
C ALA A 178 -25.62 -1.45 -2.35
N ASN A 179 -25.08 -0.65 -3.27
CA ASN A 179 -24.87 0.81 -3.11
C ASN A 179 -24.10 1.17 -1.82
N GLN A 180 -23.08 0.38 -1.49
CA GLN A 180 -22.25 0.53 -0.30
C GLN A 180 -20.75 0.65 -0.63
N PRO A 181 -20.34 1.48 -1.63
CA PRO A 181 -18.94 1.65 -1.94
C PRO A 181 -18.18 2.40 -0.84
N ARG A 182 -18.87 3.25 -0.08
CA ARG A 182 -18.32 4.11 0.98
C ARG A 182 -17.22 5.05 0.47
N GLY A 183 -16.28 5.46 1.30
CA GLY A 183 -15.17 6.36 0.90
C GLY A 183 -15.18 7.68 1.64
N GLU A 184 -16.18 7.94 2.49
CA GLU A 184 -16.28 9.10 3.38
C GLU A 184 -15.34 8.98 4.58
N PHE A 185 -15.17 10.14 5.26
CA PHE A 185 -14.46 10.21 6.53
C PHE A 185 -15.43 10.08 7.70
N ASN A 186 -15.15 9.15 8.59
CA ASN A 186 -15.94 8.87 9.78
C ASN A 186 -15.12 9.16 11.04
N ASP A 187 -15.80 9.47 12.13
CA ASP A 187 -15.19 9.50 13.46
C ASP A 187 -14.80 8.09 13.91
N SER A 188 -13.96 8.01 14.91
CA SER A 188 -13.68 6.75 15.59
C SER A 188 -14.91 6.29 16.40
N ASP A 189 -15.09 4.98 16.51
CA ASP A 189 -16.19 4.38 17.29
C ASP A 189 -15.82 4.23 18.77
N THR A 190 -14.54 4.41 19.12
CA THR A 190 -14.04 4.28 20.49
C THR A 190 -13.24 5.51 20.91
N GLU A 191 -13.20 5.79 22.22
CA GLU A 191 -12.40 6.88 22.79
C GLU A 191 -10.89 6.75 22.48
N ARG A 192 -10.41 5.51 22.31
CA ARG A 192 -9.02 5.23 21.94
C ARG A 192 -8.72 5.41 20.45
N GLY A 193 -9.70 5.81 19.66
CA GLY A 193 -9.55 6.07 18.24
C GLY A 193 -9.69 4.83 17.35
N GLY A 194 -10.35 3.78 17.82
CA GLY A 194 -10.63 2.57 17.03
C GLY A 194 -11.79 2.72 16.05
N ARG A 195 -11.89 1.79 15.11
CA ARG A 195 -12.99 1.68 14.16
C ARG A 195 -13.48 0.25 14.10
N HIS A 196 -14.81 0.06 14.23
CA HIS A 196 -15.48 -1.23 14.11
C HIS A 196 -16.12 -1.37 12.72
N GLU A 197 -15.92 -2.51 12.08
CA GLU A 197 -16.49 -2.83 10.76
C GLU A 197 -16.84 -4.33 10.70
N SER A 198 -17.80 -4.67 9.82
CA SER A 198 -18.13 -6.08 9.53
C SER A 198 -17.90 -6.41 8.05
N THR A 199 -17.59 -7.68 7.76
CA THR A 199 -17.35 -8.14 6.39
C THR A 199 -18.65 -8.62 5.74
N ALA A 200 -19.32 -7.74 5.02
CA ALA A 200 -20.58 -8.03 4.34
C ALA A 200 -20.40 -8.40 2.85
N TYR A 201 -19.46 -7.79 2.17
CA TYR A 201 -19.31 -7.86 0.71
C TYR A 201 -17.98 -8.48 0.32
N ARG A 202 -18.00 -9.32 -0.70
CA ARG A 202 -16.78 -9.85 -1.33
C ARG A 202 -16.01 -8.73 -2.02
N GLY A 203 -14.69 -8.78 -1.89
CA GLY A 203 -13.81 -7.83 -2.54
C GLY A 203 -12.58 -7.48 -1.73
N ARG A 204 -11.71 -6.64 -2.30
CA ARG A 204 -10.53 -6.11 -1.66
C ARG A 204 -10.82 -4.75 -1.05
N HIS A 205 -11.29 -4.74 0.17
CA HIS A 205 -11.61 -3.52 0.92
C HIS A 205 -10.38 -2.95 1.62
N TYR A 206 -10.43 -1.67 1.98
CA TYR A 206 -9.37 -1.09 2.80
C TYR A 206 -9.87 0.00 3.75
N VAL A 207 -9.09 0.22 4.79
CA VAL A 207 -9.26 1.35 5.69
C VAL A 207 -7.98 2.19 5.72
N GLN A 208 -8.14 3.47 5.98
CA GLN A 208 -7.04 4.39 6.24
C GLN A 208 -7.38 5.28 7.43
N CYS A 209 -6.39 5.49 8.31
CA CYS A 209 -6.52 6.33 9.50
C CYS A 209 -5.81 7.66 9.28
N PHE A 210 -6.43 8.75 9.78
CA PHE A 210 -5.91 10.11 9.74
C PHE A 210 -5.96 10.70 11.14
N LEU A 211 -4.87 11.31 11.58
CA LEU A 211 -4.76 12.01 12.85
C LEU A 211 -4.82 13.52 12.62
N ILE A 212 -5.84 14.14 13.18
CA ILE A 212 -6.14 15.55 12.98
C ILE A 212 -5.85 16.33 14.26
N LYS A 213 -5.01 17.34 14.16
CA LYS A 213 -4.69 18.27 15.26
C LYS A 213 -4.72 19.70 14.72
N ASN A 214 -5.42 20.60 15.41
CA ASN A 214 -5.58 22.01 14.99
C ASN A 214 -6.06 22.15 13.53
N GLY A 215 -7.02 21.34 13.11
CA GLY A 215 -7.60 21.37 11.76
C GLY A 215 -6.68 20.84 10.63
N ARG A 216 -5.51 20.29 10.94
CA ARG A 216 -4.55 19.75 9.96
C ARG A 216 -4.32 18.27 10.18
N CYS A 217 -4.08 17.52 9.10
CA CYS A 217 -3.67 16.13 9.18
C CYS A 217 -2.17 16.04 9.53
N VAL A 218 -1.88 15.69 10.78
CA VAL A 218 -0.51 15.62 11.30
C VAL A 218 0.14 14.26 11.15
N ALA A 219 -0.65 13.20 10.97
CA ALA A 219 -0.19 11.87 10.62
C ALA A 219 -1.30 11.09 9.91
N ARG A 220 -0.92 10.10 9.12
CA ARG A 220 -1.85 9.14 8.49
C ARG A 220 -1.22 7.77 8.46
N SER A 221 -2.05 6.73 8.32
CA SER A 221 -1.56 5.38 8.03
C SER A 221 -1.32 5.18 6.52
N LYS A 222 -0.68 4.06 6.16
CA LYS A 222 -0.89 3.44 4.85
C LYS A 222 -2.33 2.90 4.79
N GLU A 223 -2.80 2.60 3.59
CA GLU A 223 -4.01 1.82 3.40
C GLU A 223 -3.80 0.41 3.98
N PHE A 224 -4.76 -0.06 4.76
CA PHE A 224 -4.78 -1.40 5.33
C PHE A 224 -5.84 -2.23 4.62
N PHE A 225 -5.40 -3.18 3.82
CA PHE A 225 -6.26 -3.98 2.95
C PHE A 225 -6.67 -5.30 3.59
N ILE A 226 -7.92 -5.69 3.33
CA ILE A 226 -8.50 -6.99 3.65
C ILE A 226 -9.23 -7.51 2.40
N ASN A 227 -9.03 -8.78 2.10
CA ASN A 227 -9.74 -9.50 1.05
C ASN A 227 -10.87 -10.31 1.69
N VAL A 228 -12.11 -10.05 1.28
CA VAL A 228 -13.30 -10.77 1.76
C VAL A 228 -13.76 -11.74 0.68
N GLU A 229 -13.91 -13.03 1.03
CA GLU A 229 -14.35 -14.13 0.15
C GLU A 229 -15.69 -14.74 0.58
#